data_c18ba1a7422988d6310d5a3ad988363a
#
_entry.id   c18ba1a7422988d6310d5a3ad988363a
#
_cell.length_a   1.000
_cell.length_b   1.000
_cell.length_c   1.000
_cell.angle_alpha   90.00
_cell.angle_beta   90.00
_cell.angle_gamma   90.00
#
_symmetry.space_group_name_H-M   'P 1'
#
loop_
_entity.id
_entity.type
_entity.pdbx_description
1 polymer ?
#
loop_
_entity_poly.entity_id
_entity_poly.type
_entity_poly.pdbx_seq_one_letter_code
_entity_poly.pdbx_strand_id
1 'polypeptide(L)'
;MNDVLVNAIRELDEYFSGKRRKFDVPLCYISGTDFQRKVWNILKTIPYGTTISYKEEALLYGNLKAIRAVASANCSNPISIFIPCHRVIGSDGSLTGYNGGLDKKLFLLEIEKE
;
A
#
# COMPACT_ATOMS: atom_id res chain seq x y z
N MET A 1 -26.74 3.74 -0.10
CA MET A 1 -25.31 3.45 -0.03
C MET A 1 -25.12 2.06 0.57
N ASN A 2 -24.28 1.21 -0.02
CA ASN A 2 -24.13 -0.13 0.52
C ASN A 2 -23.21 -0.13 1.76
N ASP A 3 -23.30 -1.20 2.55
CA ASP A 3 -22.59 -1.29 3.82
C ASP A 3 -21.08 -1.28 3.65
N VAL A 4 -20.56 -1.85 2.56
CA VAL A 4 -19.11 -1.87 2.28
C VAL A 4 -18.58 -0.45 2.10
N LEU A 5 -19.30 0.39 1.34
CA LEU A 5 -18.89 1.77 1.11
C LEU A 5 -18.96 2.60 2.39
N VAL A 6 -20.04 2.43 3.16
CA VAL A 6 -20.19 3.12 4.45
C VAL A 6 -19.05 2.74 5.41
N ASN A 7 -18.72 1.44 5.48
CA ASN A 7 -17.64 0.97 6.32
C ASN A 7 -16.28 1.48 5.85
N ALA A 8 -16.06 1.55 4.54
CA ALA A 8 -14.82 2.08 3.98
C ALA A 8 -14.61 3.53 4.38
N ILE A 9 -15.65 4.37 4.28
CA ILE A 9 -15.57 5.77 4.66
C ILE A 9 -15.26 5.90 6.15
N ARG A 10 -15.94 5.13 6.99
CA ARG A 10 -15.72 5.15 8.44
C ARG A 10 -14.29 4.72 8.77
N GLU A 11 -13.79 3.66 8.13
CA GLU A 11 -12.44 3.17 8.39
C GLU A 11 -11.38 4.17 7.96
N LEU A 12 -11.58 4.87 6.84
CA LEU A 12 -10.68 5.93 6.41
C LEU A 12 -10.67 7.09 7.43
N ASP A 13 -11.83 7.50 7.91
CA ASP A 13 -11.91 8.56 8.92
C ASP A 13 -11.17 8.14 10.20
N GLU A 14 -11.35 6.91 10.64
CA GLU A 14 -10.64 6.37 11.79
C GLU A 14 -9.13 6.31 11.57
N TYR A 15 -8.70 5.93 10.36
CA TYR A 15 -7.29 5.89 10.00
C TYR A 15 -6.66 7.29 10.07
N PHE A 16 -7.30 8.28 9.43
CA PHE A 16 -6.76 9.64 9.41
C PHE A 16 -6.76 10.32 10.78
N SER A 17 -7.63 9.89 11.68
CA SER A 17 -7.65 10.41 13.05
C SER A 17 -6.72 9.64 14.00
N GLY A 18 -5.98 8.66 13.50
CA GLY A 18 -5.04 7.87 14.29
C GLY A 18 -5.68 6.77 15.13
N LYS A 19 -6.96 6.49 14.90
CA LYS A 19 -7.71 5.51 15.70
C LYS A 19 -7.74 4.11 15.10
N ARG A 20 -7.28 3.96 13.85
CA ARG A 20 -7.32 2.68 13.15
C ARG A 20 -6.00 2.41 12.47
N ARG A 21 -5.49 1.20 12.63
CA ARG A 21 -4.23 0.75 12.02
C ARG A 21 -4.43 -0.30 10.93
N LYS A 22 -5.58 -0.96 10.92
CA LYS A 22 -5.86 -2.07 10.02
C LYS A 22 -7.27 -1.92 9.44
N PHE A 23 -7.42 -2.24 8.16
CA PHE A 23 -8.71 -2.15 7.49
C PHE A 23 -9.36 -3.53 7.44
N ASP A 24 -10.66 -3.58 7.76
CA ASP A 24 -11.45 -4.81 7.77
C ASP A 24 -12.40 -4.90 6.58
N VAL A 25 -12.57 -3.82 5.83
CA VAL A 25 -13.44 -3.82 4.64
C VAL A 25 -12.93 -4.86 3.64
N PRO A 26 -13.81 -5.73 3.13
CA PRO A 26 -13.39 -6.68 2.11
C PRO A 26 -12.97 -5.98 0.82
N LEU A 27 -11.85 -6.40 0.26
CA LEU A 27 -11.31 -5.83 -0.98
C LEU A 27 -11.45 -6.86 -2.10
N CYS A 28 -11.90 -6.38 -3.25
CA CYS A 28 -12.03 -7.21 -4.44
C CYS A 28 -11.40 -6.48 -5.62
N TYR A 29 -10.57 -7.19 -6.38
CA TYR A 29 -9.90 -6.61 -7.53
C TYR A 29 -10.74 -6.88 -8.78
N ILE A 30 -11.28 -5.81 -9.37
CA ILE A 30 -12.05 -5.88 -10.61
C ILE A 30 -11.12 -5.95 -11.81
N SER A 31 -9.91 -5.41 -11.69
CA SER A 31 -8.92 -5.33 -12.75
C SER A 31 -7.56 -5.76 -12.26
N GLY A 32 -6.58 -5.71 -13.15
CA GLY A 32 -5.20 -6.06 -12.83
C GLY A 32 -4.81 -7.44 -13.35
N THR A 33 -3.52 -7.61 -13.66
CA THR A 33 -2.95 -8.89 -14.04
C THR A 33 -2.77 -9.78 -12.81
N ASP A 34 -2.53 -11.07 -13.02
CA ASP A 34 -2.22 -11.98 -11.93
C ASP A 34 -0.98 -11.52 -11.18
N PHE A 35 0.02 -11.02 -11.89
CA PHE A 35 1.24 -10.47 -11.31
C PHE A 35 0.92 -9.27 -10.40
N GLN A 36 0.15 -8.30 -10.91
CA GLN A 36 -0.23 -7.12 -10.14
C GLN A 36 -1.02 -7.49 -8.88
N ARG A 37 -1.98 -8.39 -9.01
CA ARG A 37 -2.77 -8.84 -7.85
C ARG A 37 -1.92 -9.51 -6.80
N LYS A 38 -0.94 -10.31 -7.21
CA LYS A 38 -0.01 -10.94 -6.29
C LYS A 38 0.82 -9.89 -5.53
N VAL A 39 1.31 -8.87 -6.25
CA VAL A 39 2.06 -7.78 -5.63
C VAL A 39 1.19 -7.01 -4.66
N TRP A 40 -0.04 -6.68 -5.04
CA TRP A 40 -0.96 -5.95 -4.15
C TRP A 40 -1.27 -6.75 -2.88
N ASN A 41 -1.40 -8.06 -2.98
CA ASN A 41 -1.60 -8.91 -1.81
C ASN A 41 -0.38 -8.90 -0.87
N ILE A 42 0.82 -8.82 -1.43
CA ILE A 42 2.04 -8.68 -0.63
C ILE A 42 2.03 -7.35 0.13
N LEU A 43 1.64 -6.27 -0.53
CA LEU A 43 1.55 -4.95 0.13
C LEU A 43 0.64 -4.99 1.35
N LYS A 44 -0.45 -5.74 1.29
CA LYS A 44 -1.39 -5.83 2.42
C LYS A 44 -0.79 -6.52 3.64
N THR A 45 0.33 -7.22 3.49
CA THR A 45 1.00 -7.88 4.62
C THR A 45 1.96 -6.97 5.38
N ILE A 46 2.25 -5.77 4.86
CA ILE A 46 3.15 -4.83 5.51
C ILE A 46 2.45 -4.17 6.69
N PRO A 47 2.95 -4.36 7.93
CA PRO A 47 2.26 -3.80 9.09
C PRO A 47 2.25 -2.28 9.12
N TYR A 48 1.24 -1.73 9.77
CA TYR A 48 1.13 -0.30 10.05
C TYR A 48 2.38 0.20 10.76
N GLY A 49 2.87 1.38 10.38
CA GLY A 49 4.05 1.97 10.99
C GLY A 49 5.37 1.35 10.57
N THR A 50 5.34 0.40 9.63
CA THR A 50 6.52 -0.30 9.13
C THR A 50 6.73 0.05 7.67
N THR A 51 8.00 0.17 7.25
CA THR A 51 8.35 0.32 5.84
C THR A 51 9.27 -0.79 5.41
N ILE A 52 9.19 -1.15 4.12
CA ILE A 52 10.13 -2.09 3.50
C ILE A 52 10.69 -1.45 2.23
N SER A 53 11.82 -1.97 1.76
CA SER A 53 12.39 -1.50 0.49
C SER A 53 11.76 -2.24 -0.69
N TYR A 54 11.91 -1.68 -1.88
CA TYR A 54 11.51 -2.37 -3.11
C TYR A 54 12.22 -3.70 -3.27
N LYS A 55 13.48 -3.78 -2.82
CA LYS A 55 14.24 -5.02 -2.84
C LYS A 55 13.59 -6.07 -1.93
N GLU A 56 13.22 -5.68 -0.72
CA GLU A 56 12.54 -6.57 0.22
C GLU A 56 11.20 -7.04 -0.34
N GLU A 57 10.45 -6.14 -0.97
CA GLU A 57 9.20 -6.50 -1.61
C GLU A 57 9.40 -7.51 -2.73
N ALA A 58 10.42 -7.33 -3.57
CA ALA A 58 10.75 -8.28 -4.63
C ALA A 58 11.13 -9.65 -4.06
N LEU A 59 11.83 -9.68 -2.94
CA LEU A 59 12.16 -10.93 -2.24
C LEU A 59 10.92 -11.63 -1.72
N LEU A 60 9.97 -10.88 -1.17
CA LEU A 60 8.68 -11.43 -0.73
C LEU A 60 7.88 -12.01 -1.90
N TYR A 61 7.98 -11.36 -3.07
CA TYR A 61 7.38 -11.89 -4.29
C TYR A 61 8.05 -13.20 -4.73
N GLY A 62 9.34 -13.36 -4.41
CA GLY A 62 10.09 -14.56 -4.72
C GLY A 62 11.09 -14.42 -5.87
N ASN A 63 11.31 -13.21 -6.36
CA ASN A 63 12.24 -12.98 -7.46
C ASN A 63 12.87 -11.58 -7.39
N LEU A 64 14.11 -11.52 -6.94
CA LEU A 64 14.83 -10.25 -6.80
C LEU A 64 14.93 -9.49 -8.13
N LYS A 65 14.95 -10.20 -9.25
CA LYS A 65 15.04 -9.57 -10.58
C LYS A 65 13.76 -8.84 -10.95
N ALA A 66 12.68 -9.03 -10.21
CA ALA A 66 11.39 -8.40 -10.48
C ALA A 66 11.24 -7.01 -9.82
N ILE A 67 12.30 -6.41 -9.27
CA ILE A 67 12.22 -5.12 -8.56
C ILE A 67 11.47 -4.06 -9.36
N ARG A 68 11.82 -3.88 -10.65
CA ARG A 68 11.19 -2.85 -11.48
C ARG A 68 9.72 -3.16 -11.76
N ALA A 69 9.40 -4.41 -12.04
CA ALA A 69 8.04 -4.83 -12.31
C ALA A 69 7.16 -4.70 -11.04
N VAL A 70 7.71 -5.04 -9.89
CA VAL A 70 7.04 -4.90 -8.60
C VAL A 70 6.76 -3.42 -8.30
N ALA A 71 7.75 -2.54 -8.51
CA ALA A 71 7.58 -1.11 -8.32
C ALA A 71 6.50 -0.55 -9.25
N SER A 72 6.47 -0.99 -10.50
CA SER A 72 5.44 -0.59 -11.46
C SER A 72 4.05 -1.05 -11.01
N ALA A 73 3.93 -2.28 -10.50
CA ALA A 73 2.65 -2.79 -9.98
C ALA A 73 2.19 -1.98 -8.76
N ASN A 74 3.11 -1.53 -7.92
CA ASN A 74 2.77 -0.65 -6.79
C ASN A 74 2.11 0.64 -7.29
N CYS A 75 2.64 1.23 -8.36
CA CYS A 75 2.08 2.45 -8.94
C CYS A 75 0.71 2.23 -9.57
N SER A 76 0.38 1.01 -9.94
CA SER A 76 -0.91 0.65 -10.55
C SER A 76 -1.95 0.25 -9.50
N ASN A 77 -1.65 0.41 -8.21
CA ASN A 77 -2.54 0.07 -7.11
C ASN A 77 -3.89 0.82 -7.27
N PRO A 78 -5.00 0.09 -7.38
CA PRO A 78 -6.30 0.72 -7.61
C PRO A 78 -6.94 1.30 -6.35
N ILE A 79 -6.46 0.90 -5.16
CA ILE A 79 -7.09 1.28 -3.88
C ILE A 79 -5.99 1.71 -2.90
N SER A 80 -5.47 2.93 -3.11
CA SER A 80 -4.43 3.49 -2.23
C SER A 80 -4.92 3.53 -0.78
N ILE A 81 -4.01 3.45 0.16
CA ILE A 81 -4.23 3.43 1.60
C ILE A 81 -4.70 2.06 2.10
N PHE A 82 -5.79 1.50 1.56
CA PHE A 82 -6.24 0.14 1.89
C PHE A 82 -5.19 -0.90 1.47
N ILE A 83 -4.60 -0.69 0.29
CA ILE A 83 -3.45 -1.48 -0.17
C ILE A 83 -2.24 -0.56 0.01
N PRO A 84 -1.42 -0.77 1.04
CA PRO A 84 -0.50 0.28 1.54
C PRO A 84 0.81 0.36 0.74
N CYS A 85 0.73 0.76 -0.52
CA CYS A 85 1.93 0.95 -1.34
C CYS A 85 2.82 2.09 -0.84
N HIS A 86 2.28 2.97 0.01
CA HIS A 86 3.08 4.03 0.63
C HIS A 86 4.12 3.49 1.62
N ARG A 87 3.99 2.23 2.06
CA ARG A 87 4.93 1.59 3.00
C ARG A 87 6.16 1.00 2.31
N VAL A 88 6.28 1.14 0.99
CA VAL A 88 7.47 0.70 0.24
C VAL A 88 8.29 1.91 -0.16
N ILE A 89 9.56 1.93 0.20
CA ILE A 89 10.47 3.05 -0.03
C ILE A 89 11.76 2.54 -0.68
N GLY A 90 12.62 3.47 -1.12
CA GLY A 90 13.93 3.09 -1.65
C GLY A 90 14.81 2.46 -0.57
N SER A 91 15.79 1.65 -0.99
CA SER A 91 16.70 0.99 -0.05
C SER A 91 17.55 1.98 0.75
N ASP A 92 17.74 3.20 0.22
CA ASP A 92 18.44 4.29 0.90
C ASP A 92 17.49 5.17 1.75
N GLY A 93 16.24 4.78 1.89
CA GLY A 93 15.23 5.54 2.61
C GLY A 93 14.52 6.60 1.80
N SER A 94 14.86 6.75 0.51
CA SER A 94 14.25 7.77 -0.34
C SER A 94 12.78 7.44 -0.64
N LEU A 95 11.95 8.48 -0.76
CA LEU A 95 10.57 8.36 -1.16
C LEU A 95 10.47 8.49 -2.67
N THR A 96 10.01 7.44 -3.35
CA THR A 96 9.86 7.42 -4.80
C THR A 96 8.59 6.67 -5.18
N GLY A 97 8.14 6.90 -6.41
CA GLY A 97 7.19 6.02 -7.08
C GLY A 97 5.79 5.95 -6.47
N TYR A 98 5.29 7.02 -5.87
CA TYR A 98 3.91 7.03 -5.38
C TYR A 98 3.00 7.72 -6.40
N ASN A 99 1.94 7.02 -6.82
CA ASN A 99 1.02 7.50 -7.86
C ASN A 99 0.27 8.77 -7.44
N GLY A 100 -0.02 8.93 -6.16
CA GLY A 100 -0.69 10.13 -5.63
C GLY A 100 0.23 11.33 -5.42
N GLY A 101 1.55 11.17 -5.60
CA GLY A 101 2.56 12.19 -5.34
C GLY A 101 3.34 11.93 -4.07
N LEU A 102 4.61 12.35 -4.05
CA LEU A 102 5.51 12.08 -2.93
C LEU A 102 5.10 12.81 -1.66
N ASP A 103 4.48 13.99 -1.77
CA ASP A 103 3.96 14.71 -0.63
C ASP A 103 2.86 13.94 0.09
N LYS A 104 2.00 13.27 -0.65
CA LYS A 104 0.95 12.41 -0.08
C LYS A 104 1.54 11.16 0.55
N LYS A 105 2.56 10.58 -0.08
CA LYS A 105 3.27 9.42 0.49
C LYS A 105 3.87 9.78 1.84
N LEU A 106 4.57 10.91 1.91
CA LEU A 106 5.15 11.39 3.16
C LEU A 106 4.07 11.63 4.22
N PHE A 107 2.95 12.23 3.83
CA PHE A 107 1.83 12.50 4.75
C PHE A 107 1.31 11.21 5.38
N LEU A 108 1.11 10.16 4.58
CA LEU A 108 0.63 8.88 5.08
C LEU A 108 1.64 8.24 6.03
N LEU A 109 2.93 8.30 5.70
CA LEU A 109 3.98 7.76 6.56
C LEU A 109 4.05 8.52 7.89
N GLU A 110 3.84 9.84 7.86
CA GLU A 110 3.82 10.66 9.08
C GLU A 110 2.64 10.28 9.98
N ILE A 111 1.45 10.03 9.41
CA ILE A 111 0.29 9.55 10.17
C ILE A 111 0.63 8.25 10.90
N GLU A 112 1.37 7.35 10.23
CA GLU A 112 1.69 6.04 10.77
C GLU A 112 2.86 6.05 11.75
N LYS A 113 3.52 7.18 11.91
CA LYS A 113 4.58 7.32 12.89
C LYS A 113 3.99 7.33 14.31
N GLU A 114 4.63 6.62 15.18
CA GLU A 114 4.25 6.59 16.59
C GLU A 114 5.20 7.41 17.45
#